data_9980445a180591f72cf64e8a5db42ac6
#
_entry.id   9980445a180591f72cf64e8a5db42ac6
#
_cell.length_a   1.000
_cell.length_b   1.000
_cell.length_c   1.000
_cell.angle_alpha   90.00
_cell.angle_beta   90.00
_cell.angle_gamma   90.00
#
_symmetry.space_group_name_H-M   'P 1'
#
loop_
_entity.id
_entity.type
_entity.pdbx_description
1 polymer ?
#
loop_
_entity_poly.entity_id
_entity_poly.type
_entity_poly.pdbx_seq_one_letter_code
_entity_poly.pdbx_strand_id
1 'polypeptide(L)'
;MQALLFDRFGSADVLEYREVADPQPAPGHAIVRTRAIGLNFADIYRRNGNYHLSGVAPWILGYEAAGVIDSIAGEGFAIGDRVAFADSPHANAELVSVPIDKLVPLSDDISFETAAALMLQGLTAQYLVGESHRVVAGERVLVHAAAGGVGLLLVQLAKAAGAIVTGLVSSEEKRVAALEAGADEVLLTSDDWSSSARFDVVYDSVGAMLARSLDAVRVRGHVVFFGMAAGDPPLVDPRRLMDESKKLTGGDLWSYLTSAAERRTRSARLFADVRAGRLTPRIARMFPLRDGAEAHRFLESRQAIGKVLLTVS
;
A
#
# COMPACT_ATOMS: atom_id res chain seq x y z
N MET A 1 -1.70 10.20 25.14
CA MET A 1 -0.81 9.69 24.10
C MET A 1 -0.48 10.75 23.07
N GLN A 2 0.62 10.59 22.34
CA GLN A 2 0.93 11.47 21.23
C GLN A 2 0.37 10.91 19.93
N ALA A 3 -0.10 11.79 19.02
CA ALA A 3 -0.61 11.43 17.70
C ALA A 3 -0.31 12.50 16.65
N LEU A 4 -0.21 12.07 15.40
CA LEU A 4 -0.13 12.96 14.24
C LEU A 4 -1.53 13.17 13.67
N LEU A 5 -2.02 14.40 13.70
CA LEU A 5 -3.39 14.73 13.35
C LEU A 5 -3.49 16.08 12.62
N PHE A 6 -4.70 16.41 12.15
CA PHE A 6 -4.98 17.67 11.46
C PHE A 6 -6.44 18.11 11.67
N ASP A 7 -6.67 19.42 11.61
CA ASP A 7 -7.99 20.02 11.83
C ASP A 7 -8.66 20.51 10.54
N ARG A 8 -7.91 20.60 9.43
CA ARG A 8 -8.37 21.06 8.11
C ARG A 8 -7.62 20.34 7.00
N PHE A 9 -8.25 20.16 5.86
CA PHE A 9 -7.61 19.61 4.67
C PHE A 9 -6.51 20.54 4.15
N GLY A 10 -5.49 19.97 3.52
CA GLY A 10 -4.39 20.74 2.93
C GLY A 10 -3.10 19.97 2.71
N SER A 11 -2.00 20.71 2.48
CA SER A 11 -0.65 20.17 2.33
C SER A 11 -0.17 19.49 3.63
N ALA A 12 1.03 18.91 3.60
CA ALA A 12 1.63 18.30 4.81
C ALA A 12 1.77 19.29 6.00
N ASP A 13 1.67 20.61 5.75
CA ASP A 13 1.80 21.65 6.78
C ASP A 13 0.61 21.72 7.75
N VAL A 14 -0.51 21.05 7.41
CA VAL A 14 -1.66 20.95 8.32
C VAL A 14 -1.48 19.88 9.39
N LEU A 15 -0.46 19.03 9.25
CA LEU A 15 -0.19 17.94 10.20
C LEU A 15 0.52 18.47 11.44
N GLU A 16 -0.02 18.11 12.59
CA GLU A 16 0.50 18.49 13.89
C GLU A 16 0.69 17.26 14.79
N TYR A 17 1.82 17.19 15.45
CA TYR A 17 2.09 16.21 16.50
C TYR A 17 1.61 16.77 17.82
N ARG A 18 0.53 16.21 18.36
CA ARG A 18 -0.14 16.72 19.55
C ARG A 18 -0.46 15.61 20.54
N GLU A 19 -0.55 16.00 21.83
CA GLU A 19 -1.11 15.14 22.86
C GLU A 19 -2.63 15.06 22.72
N VAL A 20 -3.16 13.85 22.82
CA VAL A 20 -4.60 13.53 22.82
C VAL A 20 -4.90 12.51 23.91
N ALA A 21 -6.18 12.36 24.27
CA ALA A 21 -6.59 11.36 25.23
C ALA A 21 -6.26 9.93 24.74
N ASP A 22 -5.86 9.05 25.64
CA ASP A 22 -5.63 7.65 25.32
C ASP A 22 -6.94 6.97 24.92
N PRO A 23 -6.93 6.15 23.86
CA PRO A 23 -8.11 5.39 23.49
C PRO A 23 -8.42 4.35 24.56
N GLN A 24 -9.71 4.15 24.83
CA GLN A 24 -10.16 3.08 25.72
C GLN A 24 -10.59 1.86 24.87
N PRO A 25 -10.32 0.63 25.32
CA PRO A 25 -10.70 -0.55 24.57
C PRO A 25 -12.23 -0.70 24.55
N ALA A 26 -12.84 -0.54 23.38
CA ALA A 26 -14.26 -0.87 23.19
C ALA A 26 -14.44 -2.39 23.19
N PRO A 27 -15.64 -2.92 23.48
CA PRO A 27 -15.93 -4.35 23.35
C PRO A 27 -15.52 -4.90 21.99
N GLY A 28 -14.74 -5.97 21.96
CA GLY A 28 -14.20 -6.57 20.72
C GLY A 28 -12.97 -5.84 20.13
N HIS A 29 -12.37 -4.91 20.88
CA HIS A 29 -11.16 -4.19 20.47
C HIS A 29 -9.97 -4.50 21.39
N ALA A 30 -8.79 -4.31 20.83
CA ALA A 30 -7.54 -4.21 21.60
C ALA A 30 -6.91 -2.83 21.37
N ILE A 31 -6.21 -2.33 22.38
CA ILE A 31 -5.32 -1.19 22.23
C ILE A 31 -3.94 -1.73 21.85
N VAL A 32 -3.45 -1.30 20.72
CA VAL A 32 -2.12 -1.64 20.23
C VAL A 32 -1.19 -0.46 20.49
N ARG A 33 -0.12 -0.71 21.25
CA ARG A 33 1.02 0.21 21.36
C ARG A 33 1.87 0.05 20.13
N THR A 34 1.83 1.03 19.25
CA THR A 34 2.53 1.00 17.96
C THR A 34 4.04 1.05 18.13
N ARG A 35 4.75 0.38 17.24
CA ARG A 35 6.23 0.39 17.12
C ARG A 35 6.67 0.88 15.76
N ALA A 36 5.98 0.43 14.71
CA ALA A 36 6.17 0.86 13.35
C ALA A 36 4.81 1.11 12.68
N ILE A 37 4.70 2.21 11.96
CA ILE A 37 3.48 2.66 11.29
C ILE A 37 3.79 2.82 9.81
N GLY A 38 2.97 2.26 8.94
CA GLY A 38 3.14 2.36 7.49
C GLY A 38 2.47 3.60 6.93
N LEU A 39 3.23 4.47 6.25
CA LEU A 39 2.70 5.63 5.55
C LEU A 39 2.35 5.27 4.10
N ASN A 40 1.20 5.74 3.61
CA ASN A 40 0.66 5.43 2.30
C ASN A 40 0.17 6.67 1.55
N PHE A 41 0.10 6.61 0.22
CA PHE A 41 -0.54 7.68 -0.58
C PHE A 41 -2.00 7.88 -0.21
N ALA A 42 -2.71 6.85 0.25
CA ALA A 42 -4.06 6.96 0.76
C ALA A 42 -4.18 7.94 1.95
N ASP A 43 -3.14 8.08 2.77
CA ASP A 43 -3.11 9.04 3.87
C ASP A 43 -2.99 10.48 3.34
N ILE A 44 -2.24 10.67 2.24
CA ILE A 44 -2.15 11.93 1.53
C ILE A 44 -3.50 12.30 0.92
N TYR A 45 -4.18 11.34 0.26
CA TYR A 45 -5.51 11.59 -0.32
C TYR A 45 -6.53 11.99 0.75
N ARG A 46 -6.54 11.32 1.91
CA ARG A 46 -7.40 11.65 3.06
C ARG A 46 -7.09 13.05 3.61
N ARG A 47 -5.82 13.35 3.81
CA ARG A 47 -5.39 14.67 4.29
C ARG A 47 -5.81 15.80 3.32
N ASN A 48 -5.83 15.53 2.03
CA ASN A 48 -6.28 16.47 0.99
C ASN A 48 -7.80 16.53 0.82
N GLY A 49 -8.56 15.66 1.49
CA GLY A 49 -10.02 15.57 1.38
C GLY A 49 -10.55 14.83 0.16
N ASN A 50 -9.69 14.09 -0.55
CA ASN A 50 -10.03 13.41 -1.82
C ASN A 50 -10.33 11.91 -1.64
N TYR A 51 -10.35 11.41 -0.41
CA TYR A 51 -10.54 9.99 -0.15
C TYR A 51 -11.32 9.76 1.14
N HIS A 52 -11.79 8.53 1.37
CA HIS A 52 -12.62 8.16 2.50
C HIS A 52 -12.03 8.60 3.84
N LEU A 53 -12.67 9.55 4.48
CA LEU A 53 -12.36 10.01 5.83
C LEU A 53 -13.69 10.16 6.58
N SER A 54 -13.83 9.50 7.71
CA SER A 54 -15.02 9.54 8.55
C SER A 54 -14.82 10.42 9.79
N GLY A 55 -15.93 10.87 10.37
CA GLY A 55 -15.91 11.67 11.59
C GLY A 55 -15.69 13.15 11.32
N VAL A 56 -15.39 13.88 12.40
CA VAL A 56 -15.13 15.32 12.41
C VAL A 56 -13.71 15.59 12.90
N ALA A 57 -13.16 16.74 12.50
CA ALA A 57 -11.85 17.18 12.99
C ALA A 57 -11.82 17.29 14.53
N PRO A 58 -10.66 17.04 15.17
CA PRO A 58 -9.38 16.68 14.55
C PRO A 58 -9.33 15.21 14.09
N TRP A 59 -8.72 14.95 12.93
CA TRP A 59 -8.56 13.60 12.40
C TRP A 59 -7.14 13.08 12.61
N ILE A 60 -7.01 11.86 13.13
CA ILE A 60 -5.75 11.11 13.15
C ILE A 60 -5.70 10.24 11.90
N LEU A 61 -4.62 10.34 11.12
CA LEU A 61 -4.40 9.53 9.93
C LEU A 61 -3.87 8.13 10.25
N GLY A 62 -3.57 7.39 9.19
CA GLY A 62 -2.95 6.06 9.24
C GLY A 62 -3.97 4.94 9.32
N TYR A 63 -3.66 3.85 8.61
CA TYR A 63 -4.54 2.67 8.50
C TYR A 63 -3.77 1.35 8.64
N GLU A 64 -2.47 1.41 8.90
CA GLU A 64 -1.65 0.22 9.16
C GLU A 64 -0.56 0.50 10.18
N ALA A 65 -0.33 -0.46 11.04
CA ALA A 65 0.81 -0.45 11.94
C ALA A 65 1.14 -1.86 12.44
N ALA A 66 2.26 -1.97 13.14
CA ALA A 66 2.65 -3.13 13.92
C ALA A 66 3.10 -2.68 15.31
N GLY A 67 2.83 -3.51 16.31
CA GLY A 67 3.14 -3.20 17.70
C GLY A 67 2.79 -4.33 18.65
N VAL A 68 2.52 -3.96 19.90
CA VAL A 68 2.23 -4.90 20.97
C VAL A 68 0.87 -4.56 21.60
N ILE A 69 0.09 -5.55 21.96
CA ILE A 69 -1.19 -5.35 22.66
C ILE A 69 -0.91 -4.79 24.06
N ASP A 70 -1.42 -3.60 24.32
CA ASP A 70 -1.33 -2.90 25.60
C ASP A 70 -2.49 -3.24 26.52
N SER A 71 -3.70 -3.29 25.97
CA SER A 71 -4.92 -3.73 26.67
C SER A 71 -5.93 -4.32 25.69
N ILE A 72 -6.88 -5.12 26.20
CA ILE A 72 -7.84 -5.84 25.34
C ILE A 72 -9.19 -5.97 26.06
N ALA A 73 -10.28 -5.81 25.28
CA ALA A 73 -11.66 -6.04 25.70
C ALA A 73 -12.33 -7.09 24.81
N GLY A 74 -11.76 -8.30 24.74
CA GLY A 74 -12.23 -9.41 23.95
C GLY A 74 -11.32 -10.63 24.07
N GLU A 75 -11.52 -11.61 23.20
CA GLU A 75 -10.82 -12.90 23.22
C GLU A 75 -9.93 -13.09 21.98
N GLY A 76 -9.04 -14.08 22.04
CA GLY A 76 -8.20 -14.51 20.93
C GLY A 76 -6.78 -13.97 20.91
N PHE A 77 -6.46 -13.02 21.78
CA PHE A 77 -5.12 -12.46 22.01
C PHE A 77 -4.91 -12.15 23.48
N ALA A 78 -3.67 -11.92 23.87
CA ALA A 78 -3.25 -11.53 25.20
C ALA A 78 -2.49 -10.18 25.21
N ILE A 79 -2.46 -9.52 26.38
CA ILE A 79 -1.57 -8.37 26.59
C ILE A 79 -0.12 -8.84 26.39
N GLY A 80 0.65 -8.06 25.65
CA GLY A 80 2.02 -8.41 25.30
C GLY A 80 2.16 -9.12 23.94
N ASP A 81 1.07 -9.61 23.34
CA ASP A 81 1.14 -10.24 22.02
C ASP A 81 1.61 -9.25 20.95
N ARG A 82 2.51 -9.71 20.10
CA ARG A 82 2.98 -8.99 18.92
C ARG A 82 1.97 -9.11 17.80
N VAL A 83 1.55 -7.97 17.28
CA VAL A 83 0.50 -7.90 16.26
C VAL A 83 0.80 -6.88 15.17
N ALA A 84 0.18 -7.05 14.02
CA ALA A 84 0.07 -6.04 12.98
C ALA A 84 -1.38 -5.92 12.52
N PHE A 85 -1.70 -4.81 11.88
CA PHE A 85 -3.03 -4.58 11.32
C PHE A 85 -2.97 -3.70 10.07
N ALA A 86 -3.96 -3.86 9.22
CA ALA A 86 -4.35 -2.93 8.17
C ALA A 86 -5.86 -2.72 8.24
N ASP A 87 -6.36 -1.63 7.62
CA ASP A 87 -7.78 -1.30 7.62
C ASP A 87 -8.35 -0.91 9.01
N SER A 88 -7.51 -0.40 9.90
CA SER A 88 -7.97 0.23 11.15
C SER A 88 -7.49 1.68 11.19
N PRO A 89 -8.41 2.65 11.31
CA PRO A 89 -8.05 4.07 11.31
C PRO A 89 -7.24 4.46 12.56
N HIS A 90 -6.68 5.68 12.49
CA HIS A 90 -5.95 6.34 13.58
C HIS A 90 -4.57 5.70 13.90
N ALA A 91 -3.96 5.03 12.92
CA ALA A 91 -2.69 4.34 13.14
C ALA A 91 -1.50 5.28 13.40
N ASN A 92 -1.58 6.56 13.00
CA ASN A 92 -0.51 7.55 13.23
C ASN A 92 -0.54 8.09 14.68
N ALA A 93 -0.50 7.17 15.66
CA ALA A 93 -0.56 7.44 17.07
C ALA A 93 0.25 6.41 17.89
N GLU A 94 0.60 6.73 19.12
CA GLU A 94 1.29 5.80 20.03
C GLU A 94 0.42 4.62 20.45
N LEU A 95 -0.90 4.86 20.59
CA LEU A 95 -1.89 3.85 20.95
C LEU A 95 -3.05 3.87 19.94
N VAL A 96 -3.46 2.72 19.50
CA VAL A 96 -4.55 2.59 18.50
C VAL A 96 -5.57 1.56 18.97
N SER A 97 -6.85 1.93 18.98
CA SER A 97 -7.95 0.99 19.22
C SER A 97 -8.25 0.22 17.93
N VAL A 98 -7.97 -1.07 17.93
CA VAL A 98 -8.10 -1.94 16.74
C VAL A 98 -9.12 -3.04 17.01
N PRO A 99 -10.11 -3.25 16.12
CA PRO A 99 -10.97 -4.43 16.18
C PRO A 99 -10.14 -5.73 16.16
N ILE A 100 -10.44 -6.67 17.04
CA ILE A 100 -9.68 -7.92 17.19
C ILE A 100 -9.68 -8.76 15.89
N ASP A 101 -10.73 -8.68 15.10
CA ASP A 101 -10.85 -9.34 13.81
C ASP A 101 -9.91 -8.77 12.74
N LYS A 102 -9.39 -7.56 12.94
CA LYS A 102 -8.37 -6.92 12.07
C LYS A 102 -6.94 -7.23 12.49
N LEU A 103 -6.73 -7.79 13.66
CA LEU A 103 -5.40 -8.13 14.16
C LEU A 103 -4.84 -9.38 13.49
N VAL A 104 -3.57 -9.29 13.12
CA VAL A 104 -2.73 -10.36 12.59
C VAL A 104 -1.61 -10.65 13.59
N PRO A 105 -1.48 -11.88 14.10
CA PRO A 105 -0.41 -12.23 15.03
C PRO A 105 0.95 -12.20 14.31
N LEU A 106 1.97 -11.70 14.99
CA LEU A 106 3.35 -11.66 14.51
C LEU A 106 4.21 -12.63 15.31
N SER A 107 4.96 -13.48 14.62
CA SER A 107 6.04 -14.26 15.20
C SER A 107 7.29 -13.42 15.45
N ASP A 108 8.20 -13.90 16.32
CA ASP A 108 9.39 -13.15 16.73
C ASP A 108 10.38 -12.88 15.60
N ASP A 109 10.37 -13.69 14.57
CA ASP A 109 11.24 -13.58 13.39
C ASP A 109 10.78 -12.53 12.36
N ILE A 110 9.60 -11.97 12.52
CA ILE A 110 9.12 -10.83 11.71
C ILE A 110 9.23 -9.55 12.52
N SER A 111 10.04 -8.59 12.08
CA SER A 111 10.15 -7.31 12.75
C SER A 111 8.88 -6.46 12.58
N PHE A 112 8.64 -5.50 13.47
CA PHE A 112 7.50 -4.58 13.35
C PHE A 112 7.60 -3.74 12.08
N GLU A 113 8.80 -3.33 11.69
CA GLU A 113 9.06 -2.57 10.46
C GLU A 113 8.71 -3.38 9.21
N THR A 114 9.12 -4.65 9.17
CA THR A 114 8.77 -5.57 8.07
C THR A 114 7.25 -5.75 7.99
N ALA A 115 6.59 -5.96 9.12
CA ALA A 115 5.14 -6.11 9.18
C ALA A 115 4.42 -4.83 8.72
N ALA A 116 4.80 -3.65 9.25
CA ALA A 116 4.22 -2.36 8.86
C ALA A 116 4.52 -1.99 7.38
N ALA A 117 5.57 -2.55 6.78
CA ALA A 117 5.85 -2.38 5.37
C ALA A 117 4.98 -3.27 4.46
N LEU A 118 4.38 -4.33 5.01
CA LEU A 118 3.67 -5.36 4.24
C LEU A 118 2.15 -5.34 4.42
N MET A 119 1.62 -4.89 5.55
CA MET A 119 0.21 -5.11 5.86
C MET A 119 -0.74 -4.46 4.85
N LEU A 120 -0.51 -3.22 4.43
CA LEU A 120 -1.33 -2.59 3.39
C LEU A 120 -0.75 -2.89 2.00
N GLN A 121 0.53 -2.60 1.79
CA GLN A 121 1.14 -2.65 0.46
C GLN A 121 1.36 -4.09 -0.04
N GLY A 122 1.75 -5.01 0.84
CA GLY A 122 1.92 -6.42 0.49
C GLY A 122 0.60 -7.11 0.20
N LEU A 123 -0.43 -6.88 1.02
CA LEU A 123 -1.78 -7.40 0.77
C LEU A 123 -2.38 -6.81 -0.52
N THR A 124 -2.09 -5.52 -0.81
CA THR A 124 -2.47 -4.90 -2.07
C THR A 124 -1.80 -5.60 -3.25
N ALA A 125 -0.48 -5.76 -3.24
CA ALA A 125 0.23 -6.45 -4.31
C ALA A 125 -0.27 -7.89 -4.50
N GLN A 126 -0.60 -8.59 -3.40
CA GLN A 126 -1.09 -9.96 -3.43
C GLN A 126 -2.45 -10.10 -4.13
N TYR A 127 -3.45 -9.26 -3.78
CA TYR A 127 -4.75 -9.35 -4.46
C TYR A 127 -4.68 -8.88 -5.91
N LEU A 128 -3.82 -7.92 -6.21
CA LEU A 128 -3.63 -7.43 -7.58
C LEU A 128 -3.19 -8.57 -8.52
N VAL A 129 -2.17 -9.34 -8.14
CA VAL A 129 -1.63 -10.43 -8.98
C VAL A 129 -2.44 -11.72 -8.89
N GLY A 130 -3.24 -11.91 -7.83
CA GLY A 130 -3.97 -13.17 -7.58
C GLY A 130 -5.43 -13.15 -7.98
N GLU A 131 -6.08 -11.98 -7.91
CA GLU A 131 -7.54 -11.86 -7.99
C GLU A 131 -8.03 -10.76 -8.94
N SER A 132 -7.53 -9.53 -8.84
CA SER A 132 -7.90 -8.47 -9.81
C SER A 132 -7.54 -8.88 -11.22
N HIS A 133 -6.34 -9.40 -11.39
CA HIS A 133 -5.89 -10.09 -12.59
C HIS A 133 -4.99 -11.25 -12.16
N ARG A 134 -5.49 -12.46 -12.30
CA ARG A 134 -4.68 -13.63 -12.00
C ARG A 134 -3.56 -13.77 -13.02
N VAL A 135 -2.37 -13.33 -12.64
CA VAL A 135 -1.18 -13.40 -13.48
C VAL A 135 -0.80 -14.86 -13.72
N VAL A 136 -0.51 -15.20 -14.97
CA VAL A 136 -0.04 -16.53 -15.38
C VAL A 136 1.34 -16.44 -16.04
N ALA A 137 2.05 -17.57 -16.04
CA ALA A 137 3.40 -17.64 -16.59
C ALA A 137 3.42 -17.23 -18.08
N GLY A 138 4.39 -16.40 -18.46
CA GLY A 138 4.59 -15.89 -19.80
C GLY A 138 3.79 -14.61 -20.15
N GLU A 139 2.87 -14.16 -19.28
CA GLU A 139 2.20 -12.86 -19.50
C GLU A 139 3.18 -11.70 -19.39
N ARG A 140 2.95 -10.69 -20.24
CA ARG A 140 3.70 -9.42 -20.25
C ARG A 140 2.98 -8.42 -19.36
N VAL A 141 3.59 -8.09 -18.25
CA VAL A 141 3.03 -7.24 -17.19
C VAL A 141 3.76 -5.89 -17.18
N LEU A 142 3.01 -4.78 -17.20
CA LEU A 142 3.55 -3.45 -16.94
C LEU A 142 3.14 -3.00 -15.53
N VAL A 143 4.11 -2.59 -14.73
CA VAL A 143 3.90 -2.08 -13.36
C VAL A 143 4.27 -0.61 -13.32
N HIS A 144 3.28 0.27 -13.10
CA HIS A 144 3.51 1.68 -12.87
C HIS A 144 4.14 1.93 -11.49
N ALA A 145 4.93 2.99 -11.38
CA ALA A 145 5.68 3.34 -10.17
C ALA A 145 6.40 2.12 -9.56
N ALA A 146 7.07 1.34 -10.42
CA ALA A 146 7.65 0.03 -10.10
C ALA A 146 8.69 0.07 -8.96
N ALA A 147 9.29 1.24 -8.66
CA ALA A 147 10.20 1.43 -7.53
C ALA A 147 9.49 1.94 -6.25
N GLY A 148 8.18 2.15 -6.27
CA GLY A 148 7.39 2.49 -5.08
C GLY A 148 7.13 1.29 -4.18
N GLY A 149 6.55 1.50 -2.99
CA GLY A 149 6.35 0.43 -2.02
C GLY A 149 5.50 -0.73 -2.56
N VAL A 150 4.30 -0.46 -3.12
CA VAL A 150 3.49 -1.50 -3.79
C VAL A 150 4.19 -2.00 -5.06
N GLY A 151 4.80 -1.11 -5.85
CA GLY A 151 5.43 -1.45 -7.12
C GLY A 151 6.52 -2.51 -7.00
N LEU A 152 7.44 -2.36 -6.04
CA LEU A 152 8.51 -3.33 -5.80
C LEU A 152 7.98 -4.70 -5.38
N LEU A 153 6.94 -4.75 -4.55
CA LEU A 153 6.31 -6.01 -4.13
C LEU A 153 5.53 -6.64 -5.29
N LEU A 154 4.85 -5.83 -6.09
CA LEU A 154 4.09 -6.29 -7.25
C LEU A 154 5.01 -6.88 -8.32
N VAL A 155 6.18 -6.25 -8.59
CA VAL A 155 7.22 -6.81 -9.47
C VAL A 155 7.65 -8.18 -8.98
N GLN A 156 8.01 -8.34 -7.70
CA GLN A 156 8.45 -9.60 -7.12
C GLN A 156 7.36 -10.68 -7.23
N LEU A 157 6.12 -10.37 -6.89
CA LEU A 157 5.01 -11.33 -6.93
C LEU A 157 4.63 -11.72 -8.36
N ALA A 158 4.63 -10.78 -9.31
CA ALA A 158 4.39 -11.09 -10.73
C ALA A 158 5.51 -11.96 -11.31
N LYS A 159 6.77 -11.70 -10.94
CA LYS A 159 7.91 -12.55 -11.32
C LYS A 159 7.78 -13.96 -10.72
N ALA A 160 7.38 -14.07 -9.47
CA ALA A 160 7.14 -15.38 -8.82
C ALA A 160 6.00 -16.16 -9.50
N ALA A 161 5.02 -15.47 -10.12
CA ALA A 161 3.99 -16.09 -10.96
C ALA A 161 4.48 -16.48 -12.37
N GLY A 162 5.73 -16.17 -12.72
CA GLY A 162 6.33 -16.50 -14.02
C GLY A 162 6.08 -15.48 -15.12
N ALA A 163 5.65 -14.28 -14.80
CA ALA A 163 5.44 -13.20 -15.78
C ALA A 163 6.74 -12.62 -16.31
N ILE A 164 6.64 -11.98 -17.49
CA ILE A 164 7.65 -11.08 -18.05
C ILE A 164 7.28 -9.68 -17.59
N VAL A 165 8.03 -9.11 -16.66
CA VAL A 165 7.68 -7.87 -15.99
C VAL A 165 8.46 -6.69 -16.52
N THR A 166 7.74 -5.67 -16.99
CA THR A 166 8.29 -4.35 -17.32
C THR A 166 7.92 -3.37 -16.20
N GLY A 167 8.92 -2.74 -15.58
CA GLY A 167 8.71 -1.65 -14.63
C GLY A 167 8.65 -0.30 -15.33
N LEU A 168 7.75 0.58 -14.90
CA LEU A 168 7.70 1.98 -15.33
C LEU A 168 8.08 2.89 -14.17
N VAL A 169 9.13 3.70 -14.36
CA VAL A 169 9.72 4.55 -13.31
C VAL A 169 10.01 5.97 -13.82
N SER A 170 10.27 6.90 -12.88
CA SER A 170 10.48 8.31 -13.22
C SER A 170 11.96 8.74 -13.27
N SER A 171 12.93 7.87 -12.92
CA SER A 171 14.35 8.20 -12.89
C SER A 171 15.24 6.97 -13.04
N GLU A 172 16.50 7.18 -13.41
CA GLU A 172 17.50 6.10 -13.52
C GLU A 172 17.79 5.42 -12.17
N GLU A 173 17.82 6.17 -11.08
CA GLU A 173 17.99 5.59 -9.74
C GLU A 173 16.88 4.57 -9.41
N LYS A 174 15.64 4.90 -9.76
CA LYS A 174 14.49 4.00 -9.60
C LYS A 174 14.53 2.81 -10.55
N ARG A 175 15.14 2.95 -11.73
CA ARG A 175 15.36 1.85 -12.66
C ARG A 175 16.16 0.74 -12.02
N VAL A 176 17.27 1.09 -11.36
CA VAL A 176 18.12 0.12 -10.65
C VAL A 176 17.31 -0.66 -9.62
N ALA A 177 16.53 0.03 -8.79
CA ALA A 177 15.72 -0.63 -7.76
C ALA A 177 14.65 -1.58 -8.33
N ALA A 178 14.02 -1.23 -9.45
CA ALA A 178 13.02 -2.09 -10.10
C ALA A 178 13.67 -3.33 -10.75
N LEU A 179 14.87 -3.20 -11.32
CA LEU A 179 15.65 -4.34 -11.84
C LEU A 179 16.11 -5.26 -10.69
N GLU A 180 16.59 -4.70 -9.57
CA GLU A 180 16.95 -5.47 -8.37
C GLU A 180 15.75 -6.24 -7.80
N ALA A 181 14.54 -5.70 -7.93
CA ALA A 181 13.30 -6.38 -7.54
C ALA A 181 12.88 -7.50 -8.51
N GLY A 182 13.57 -7.65 -9.65
CA GLY A 182 13.35 -8.73 -10.61
C GLY A 182 12.59 -8.33 -11.88
N ALA A 183 12.41 -7.05 -12.18
CA ALA A 183 11.86 -6.64 -13.47
C ALA A 183 12.79 -7.06 -14.62
N ASP A 184 12.24 -7.59 -15.71
CA ASP A 184 13.02 -8.01 -16.90
C ASP A 184 13.41 -6.80 -17.76
N GLU A 185 12.57 -5.78 -17.75
CA GLU A 185 12.77 -4.51 -18.46
C GLU A 185 12.32 -3.34 -17.56
N VAL A 186 12.95 -2.21 -17.65
CA VAL A 186 12.48 -0.98 -17.00
C VAL A 186 12.54 0.18 -17.97
N LEU A 187 11.40 0.86 -18.12
CA LEU A 187 11.20 2.04 -18.96
C LEU A 187 11.05 3.28 -18.07
N LEU A 188 11.45 4.42 -18.60
CA LEU A 188 11.16 5.71 -18.00
C LEU A 188 9.77 6.19 -18.43
N THR A 189 9.12 6.98 -17.56
CA THR A 189 7.83 7.61 -17.88
C THR A 189 7.92 8.56 -19.08
N SER A 190 9.12 9.05 -19.40
CA SER A 190 9.44 9.85 -20.59
C SER A 190 9.52 9.06 -21.88
N ASP A 191 9.72 7.73 -21.81
CA ASP A 191 9.86 6.87 -22.96
C ASP A 191 8.50 6.64 -23.66
N ASP A 192 8.55 6.12 -24.88
CA ASP A 192 7.35 5.67 -25.58
C ASP A 192 7.00 4.22 -25.17
N TRP A 193 6.36 4.08 -24.00
CA TRP A 193 5.98 2.78 -23.43
C TRP A 193 4.56 2.35 -23.82
N SER A 194 3.75 3.23 -24.43
CA SER A 194 2.34 3.00 -24.69
C SER A 194 1.97 2.74 -26.15
N SER A 195 2.83 3.02 -27.11
CA SER A 195 2.51 2.92 -28.55
C SER A 195 2.40 1.49 -29.09
N SER A 196 3.00 0.50 -28.43
CA SER A 196 3.15 -0.85 -28.99
C SER A 196 2.02 -1.83 -28.64
N ALA A 197 1.04 -1.45 -27.80
CA ALA A 197 -0.09 -2.29 -27.36
C ALA A 197 0.32 -3.75 -27.00
N ARG A 198 1.39 -3.91 -26.25
CA ARG A 198 2.10 -5.20 -26.10
C ARG A 198 1.86 -5.93 -24.77
N PHE A 199 1.25 -5.26 -23.78
CA PHE A 199 1.07 -5.85 -22.44
C PHE A 199 -0.24 -6.61 -22.31
N ASP A 200 -0.21 -7.74 -21.62
CA ASP A 200 -1.39 -8.51 -21.25
C ASP A 200 -2.16 -7.79 -20.12
N VAL A 201 -1.40 -7.26 -19.15
CA VAL A 201 -1.95 -6.47 -18.04
C VAL A 201 -1.07 -5.27 -17.73
N VAL A 202 -1.71 -4.15 -17.35
CA VAL A 202 -1.07 -2.94 -16.81
C VAL A 202 -1.65 -2.67 -15.43
N TYR A 203 -0.78 -2.58 -14.43
CA TYR A 203 -1.12 -2.17 -13.07
C TYR A 203 -0.85 -0.66 -12.91
N ASP A 204 -1.91 0.14 -12.86
CA ASP A 204 -1.84 1.60 -12.82
C ASP A 204 -2.16 2.13 -11.41
N SER A 205 -1.13 2.65 -10.72
CA SER A 205 -1.22 3.33 -9.43
C SER A 205 -1.09 4.86 -9.54
N VAL A 206 -1.00 5.37 -10.76
CA VAL A 206 -0.61 6.76 -11.04
C VAL A 206 -1.82 7.65 -11.35
N GLY A 207 -2.83 7.08 -12.00
CA GLY A 207 -4.09 7.73 -12.36
C GLY A 207 -3.99 8.61 -13.59
N ALA A 208 -3.23 9.68 -13.55
CA ALA A 208 -3.10 10.65 -14.64
C ALA A 208 -2.67 10.02 -15.99
N MET A 209 -2.09 8.82 -15.97
CA MET A 209 -1.65 8.11 -17.18
C MET A 209 -2.62 7.03 -17.67
N LEU A 210 -3.81 6.92 -17.11
CA LEU A 210 -4.76 5.83 -17.42
C LEU A 210 -5.08 5.69 -18.90
N ALA A 211 -5.16 6.80 -19.64
CA ALA A 211 -5.38 6.75 -21.10
C ALA A 211 -4.24 6.03 -21.82
N ARG A 212 -2.97 6.31 -21.47
CA ARG A 212 -1.79 5.65 -22.01
C ARG A 212 -1.71 4.18 -21.55
N SER A 213 -2.16 3.87 -20.34
CA SER A 213 -2.26 2.48 -19.85
C SER A 213 -3.21 1.65 -20.73
N LEU A 214 -4.33 2.24 -21.17
CA LEU A 214 -5.26 1.61 -22.11
C LEU A 214 -4.66 1.46 -23.52
N ASP A 215 -3.78 2.36 -23.96
CA ASP A 215 -3.04 2.20 -25.24
C ASP A 215 -2.01 1.07 -25.14
N ALA A 216 -1.34 0.93 -24.00
CA ALA A 216 -0.27 -0.02 -23.78
C ALA A 216 -0.71 -1.49 -23.72
N VAL A 217 -1.96 -1.77 -23.31
CA VAL A 217 -2.49 -3.14 -23.31
C VAL A 217 -2.91 -3.57 -24.72
N ARG A 218 -2.64 -4.83 -25.06
CA ARG A 218 -3.09 -5.45 -26.30
C ARG A 218 -4.62 -5.56 -26.39
N VAL A 219 -5.14 -5.89 -27.56
CA VAL A 219 -6.54 -6.31 -27.72
C VAL A 219 -6.85 -7.44 -26.72
N ARG A 220 -7.97 -7.34 -26.01
CA ARG A 220 -8.38 -8.21 -24.89
C ARG A 220 -7.46 -8.12 -23.65
N GLY A 221 -6.55 -7.13 -23.58
CA GLY A 221 -5.71 -6.87 -22.43
C GLY A 221 -6.48 -6.23 -21.26
N HIS A 222 -5.82 -6.08 -20.13
CA HIS A 222 -6.43 -5.65 -18.88
C HIS A 222 -5.65 -4.50 -18.25
N VAL A 223 -6.33 -3.41 -17.88
CA VAL A 223 -5.78 -2.36 -17.00
C VAL A 223 -6.42 -2.50 -15.63
N VAL A 224 -5.60 -2.66 -14.61
CA VAL A 224 -6.01 -2.65 -13.20
C VAL A 224 -5.59 -1.32 -12.60
N PHE A 225 -6.57 -0.47 -12.32
CA PHE A 225 -6.39 0.84 -11.71
C PHE A 225 -6.57 0.74 -10.19
N PHE A 226 -5.56 1.16 -9.41
CA PHE A 226 -5.60 1.03 -7.95
C PHE A 226 -5.01 2.23 -7.18
N GLY A 227 -4.71 3.33 -7.84
CA GLY A 227 -4.19 4.51 -7.18
C GLY A 227 -4.08 5.74 -8.07
N MET A 228 -3.89 6.91 -7.44
CA MET A 228 -3.91 8.23 -8.06
C MET A 228 -2.68 9.06 -7.65
N ALA A 229 -1.49 8.43 -7.56
CA ALA A 229 -0.29 9.08 -7.02
C ALA A 229 0.19 10.31 -7.83
N ALA A 230 -0.27 10.49 -9.08
CA ALA A 230 0.04 11.65 -9.90
C ALA A 230 -1.19 12.50 -10.27
N GLY A 231 -2.30 12.28 -9.62
CA GLY A 231 -3.57 12.98 -9.83
C GLY A 231 -4.69 12.09 -10.35
N ASP A 232 -5.87 12.68 -10.47
CA ASP A 232 -7.09 11.99 -10.85
C ASP A 232 -6.99 11.38 -12.26
N PRO A 233 -7.59 10.20 -12.49
CA PRO A 233 -7.64 9.60 -13.80
C PRO A 233 -8.58 10.37 -14.75
N PRO A 234 -8.27 10.40 -16.06
CA PRO A 234 -9.22 10.93 -17.04
C PRO A 234 -10.45 10.03 -17.12
N LEU A 235 -11.57 10.62 -17.57
CA LEU A 235 -12.78 9.84 -17.88
C LEU A 235 -12.51 8.87 -19.03
N VAL A 236 -13.07 7.66 -18.90
CA VAL A 236 -12.95 6.61 -19.90
C VAL A 236 -14.29 6.39 -20.59
N ASP A 237 -14.32 6.54 -21.92
CA ASP A 237 -15.48 6.17 -22.73
C ASP A 237 -15.54 4.63 -22.83
N PRO A 238 -16.62 3.98 -22.36
CA PRO A 238 -16.74 2.53 -22.42
C PRO A 238 -16.75 1.97 -23.84
N ARG A 239 -17.09 2.77 -24.86
CA ARG A 239 -17.01 2.35 -26.28
C ARG A 239 -15.57 1.99 -26.68
N ARG A 240 -14.58 2.73 -26.17
CA ARG A 240 -13.17 2.42 -26.37
C ARG A 240 -12.79 1.03 -25.84
N LEU A 241 -13.36 0.63 -24.72
CA LEU A 241 -13.13 -0.72 -24.15
C LEU A 241 -13.80 -1.79 -25.03
N MET A 242 -14.99 -1.50 -25.53
CA MET A 242 -15.76 -2.40 -26.41
C MET A 242 -15.03 -2.66 -27.73
N ASP A 243 -14.52 -1.61 -28.40
CA ASP A 243 -13.90 -1.69 -29.74
C ASP A 243 -12.70 -2.66 -29.78
N GLU A 244 -11.93 -2.73 -28.67
CA GLU A 244 -10.76 -3.58 -28.56
C GLU A 244 -10.93 -4.73 -27.54
N SER A 245 -12.15 -4.92 -27.01
CA SER A 245 -12.47 -5.90 -25.97
C SER A 245 -11.53 -5.80 -24.75
N LYS A 246 -11.06 -4.61 -24.43
CA LYS A 246 -10.19 -4.35 -23.28
C LYS A 246 -10.98 -4.36 -21.98
N LYS A 247 -10.29 -4.65 -20.89
CA LYS A 247 -10.84 -4.61 -19.53
C LYS A 247 -10.23 -3.45 -18.76
N LEU A 248 -11.05 -2.78 -17.96
CA LEU A 248 -10.63 -1.82 -16.94
C LEU A 248 -11.27 -2.23 -15.61
N THR A 249 -10.46 -2.50 -14.60
CA THR A 249 -10.92 -2.89 -13.27
C THR A 249 -10.36 -1.92 -12.23
N GLY A 250 -11.20 -1.47 -11.31
CA GLY A 250 -10.78 -0.80 -10.08
C GLY A 250 -10.37 -1.83 -9.02
N GLY A 251 -9.45 -1.45 -8.12
CA GLY A 251 -9.03 -2.30 -7.02
C GLY A 251 -8.93 -1.53 -5.71
N ASP A 252 -9.65 -2.00 -4.68
CA ASP A 252 -9.56 -1.50 -3.31
C ASP A 252 -9.34 -2.69 -2.36
N LEU A 253 -8.26 -2.66 -1.60
CA LEU A 253 -7.85 -3.74 -0.69
C LEU A 253 -8.97 -4.17 0.27
N TRP A 254 -9.77 -3.21 0.75
CA TRP A 254 -10.80 -3.49 1.75
C TRP A 254 -11.91 -4.41 1.23
N SER A 255 -12.14 -4.40 -0.07
CA SER A 255 -13.08 -5.31 -0.73
C SER A 255 -12.59 -6.77 -0.77
N TYR A 256 -11.29 -7.00 -0.57
CA TYR A 256 -10.65 -8.32 -0.58
C TYR A 256 -10.33 -8.87 0.82
N LEU A 257 -10.44 -8.06 1.87
CA LEU A 257 -10.19 -8.45 3.27
C LEU A 257 -11.51 -8.61 4.04
N THR A 258 -12.32 -9.54 3.63
CA THR A 258 -13.73 -9.68 4.07
C THR A 258 -13.89 -10.36 5.43
N SER A 259 -12.87 -11.05 5.95
CA SER A 259 -12.91 -11.73 7.24
C SER A 259 -11.55 -11.76 7.95
N ALA A 260 -11.57 -11.99 9.27
CA ALA A 260 -10.38 -12.21 10.08
C ALA A 260 -9.54 -13.39 9.57
N ALA A 261 -10.19 -14.49 9.22
CA ALA A 261 -9.54 -15.71 8.74
C ALA A 261 -8.81 -15.45 7.41
N GLU A 262 -9.44 -14.75 6.48
CA GLU A 262 -8.83 -14.39 5.20
C GLU A 262 -7.64 -13.46 5.39
N ARG A 263 -7.81 -12.39 6.20
CA ARG A 263 -6.74 -11.44 6.53
C ARG A 263 -5.51 -12.16 7.10
N ARG A 264 -5.70 -13.02 8.09
CA ARG A 264 -4.62 -13.80 8.71
C ARG A 264 -3.97 -14.78 7.73
N THR A 265 -4.77 -15.47 6.91
CA THR A 265 -4.26 -16.40 5.89
C THR A 265 -3.41 -15.68 4.84
N ARG A 266 -3.86 -14.54 4.33
CA ARG A 266 -3.12 -13.72 3.35
C ARG A 266 -1.82 -13.19 3.95
N SER A 267 -1.88 -12.65 5.15
CA SER A 267 -0.70 -12.13 5.87
C SER A 267 0.31 -13.23 6.17
N ALA A 268 -0.16 -14.41 6.60
CA ALA A 268 0.72 -15.54 6.85
C ALA A 268 1.49 -16.01 5.59
N ARG A 269 0.85 -15.94 4.41
CA ARG A 269 1.52 -16.22 3.13
C ARG A 269 2.61 -15.19 2.83
N LEU A 270 2.33 -13.89 2.99
CA LEU A 270 3.34 -12.85 2.80
C LEU A 270 4.53 -13.03 3.74
N PHE A 271 4.29 -13.31 5.02
CA PHE A 271 5.36 -13.57 5.97
C PHE A 271 6.15 -14.85 5.66
N ALA A 272 5.48 -15.89 5.15
CA ALA A 272 6.17 -17.08 4.68
C ALA A 272 7.07 -16.81 3.46
N ASP A 273 6.64 -15.94 2.55
CA ASP A 273 7.45 -15.53 1.40
C ASP A 273 8.65 -14.69 1.82
N VAL A 274 8.49 -13.82 2.84
CA VAL A 274 9.62 -13.09 3.44
C VAL A 274 10.64 -14.04 4.06
N ARG A 275 10.19 -14.99 4.88
CA ARG A 275 11.07 -16.00 5.50
C ARG A 275 11.85 -16.83 4.47
N ALA A 276 11.21 -17.13 3.37
CA ALA A 276 11.82 -17.89 2.28
C ALA A 276 12.70 -17.05 1.34
N GLY A 277 12.81 -15.73 1.59
CA GLY A 277 13.56 -14.82 0.74
C GLY A 277 12.93 -14.57 -0.65
N ARG A 278 11.66 -14.98 -0.84
CA ARG A 278 10.94 -14.76 -2.10
C ARG A 278 10.29 -13.37 -2.18
N LEU A 279 10.08 -12.72 -1.04
CA LEU A 279 9.55 -11.37 -0.97
C LEU A 279 10.39 -10.54 0.00
N THR A 280 10.90 -9.42 -0.48
CA THR A 280 11.74 -8.50 0.31
C THR A 280 11.14 -7.10 0.26
N PRO A 281 10.46 -6.64 1.33
CA PRO A 281 10.01 -5.27 1.41
C PRO A 281 11.22 -4.33 1.57
N ARG A 282 11.27 -3.29 0.75
CA ARG A 282 12.29 -2.25 0.84
C ARG A 282 11.75 -1.08 1.63
N ILE A 283 12.43 -0.72 2.72
CA ILE A 283 12.12 0.48 3.50
C ILE A 283 12.98 1.63 2.96
N ALA A 284 12.32 2.66 2.43
CA ALA A 284 12.98 3.83 1.87
C ALA A 284 13.57 4.71 2.97
N ARG A 285 12.78 4.99 4.00
CA ARG A 285 13.18 5.81 5.15
C ARG A 285 12.22 5.61 6.32
N MET A 286 12.74 5.73 7.53
CA MET A 286 11.98 5.79 8.77
C MET A 286 12.08 7.17 9.38
N PHE A 287 10.97 7.69 9.87
CA PHE A 287 10.87 8.97 10.54
C PHE A 287 10.27 8.76 11.93
N PRO A 288 10.71 9.46 12.97
CA PRO A 288 9.94 9.52 14.22
C PRO A 288 8.51 10.02 13.96
N LEU A 289 7.53 9.54 14.69
CA LEU A 289 6.12 9.96 14.54
C LEU A 289 5.95 11.49 14.62
N ARG A 290 6.74 12.17 15.47
CA ARG A 290 6.75 13.63 15.61
C ARG A 290 7.14 14.35 14.30
N ASP A 291 7.89 13.69 13.43
CA ASP A 291 8.36 14.24 12.15
C ASP A 291 7.44 13.80 10.99
N GLY A 292 6.22 13.38 11.29
CA GLY A 292 5.26 12.85 10.31
C GLY A 292 4.93 13.82 9.18
N ALA A 293 4.92 15.12 9.43
CA ALA A 293 4.74 16.12 8.35
C ALA A 293 5.90 16.06 7.34
N GLU A 294 7.15 15.85 7.79
CA GLU A 294 8.31 15.67 6.93
C GLU A 294 8.22 14.35 6.14
N ALA A 295 7.79 13.27 6.80
CA ALA A 295 7.56 11.98 6.16
C ALA A 295 6.52 12.08 5.04
N HIS A 296 5.43 12.82 5.23
CA HIS A 296 4.44 13.09 4.19
C HIS A 296 5.04 13.88 3.03
N ARG A 297 5.79 14.96 3.29
CA ARG A 297 6.50 15.72 2.23
C ARG A 297 7.46 14.83 1.45
N PHE A 298 8.21 13.98 2.15
CA PHE A 298 9.12 13.04 1.50
C PHE A 298 8.38 12.05 0.58
N LEU A 299 7.25 11.49 1.02
CA LEU A 299 6.44 10.61 0.19
C LEU A 299 5.84 11.36 -1.03
N GLU A 300 5.32 12.56 -0.83
CA GLU A 300 4.75 13.42 -1.89
C GLU A 300 5.79 13.86 -2.92
N SER A 301 7.04 14.03 -2.51
CA SER A 301 8.15 14.37 -3.43
C SER A 301 8.44 13.27 -4.47
N ARG A 302 7.88 12.07 -4.27
CA ARG A 302 8.11 10.89 -5.12
C ARG A 302 9.57 10.45 -5.19
N GLN A 303 10.42 10.88 -4.25
CA GLN A 303 11.82 10.42 -4.17
C GLN A 303 11.95 9.05 -3.50
N ALA A 304 10.94 8.64 -2.72
CA ALA A 304 10.96 7.38 -2.01
C ALA A 304 11.10 6.17 -2.97
N ILE A 305 12.05 5.29 -2.66
CA ILE A 305 12.23 3.98 -3.29
C ILE A 305 11.88 2.92 -2.25
N GLY A 306 10.65 2.41 -2.31
CA GLY A 306 10.09 1.52 -1.30
C GLY A 306 9.12 2.20 -0.34
N LYS A 307 8.96 1.61 0.85
CA LYS A 307 8.04 2.03 1.91
C LYS A 307 8.62 3.12 2.79
N VAL A 308 7.79 4.09 3.15
CA VAL A 308 8.08 5.07 4.22
C VAL A 308 7.38 4.61 5.49
N LEU A 309 8.09 4.64 6.62
CA LEU A 309 7.58 4.27 7.92
C LEU A 309 7.68 5.44 8.91
N LEU A 310 6.76 5.45 9.88
CA LEU A 310 6.90 6.23 11.10
C LEU A 310 7.25 5.28 12.24
N THR A 311 8.12 5.72 13.16
CA THR A 311 8.53 4.96 14.35
C THR A 311 8.05 5.63 15.61
N VAL A 312 7.66 4.81 16.58
CA VAL A 312 7.27 5.22 17.92
C VAL A 312 8.29 4.65 18.90
N SER A 313 8.92 5.53 19.66
CA SER A 313 9.97 5.20 20.64
C SER A 313 9.38 4.74 21.99
#